data_8ccaddcbe2a643b4537b16a5af3c411d
#
_entry.id   8ccaddcbe2a643b4537b16a5af3c411d
#
_cell.length_a   1.000
_cell.length_b   1.000
_cell.length_c   1.000
_cell.angle_alpha   90.00
_cell.angle_beta   90.00
_cell.angle_gamma   90.00
#
_symmetry.space_group_name_H-M   'P 1'
#
loop_
_entity.id
_entity.type
_entity.pdbx_description
1 polymer ?
#
loop_
_entity_poly.entity_id
_entity_poly.type
_entity_poly.pdbx_seq_one_letter_code
_entity_poly.pdbx_strand_id
1 'polypeptide(L)'
;MTHESRTYTTARAFCGHHAQPGVTQVPGALDWSQQETTPDQACIEAVLETVLLPGAAILHVGVGNSQFAHRFAARASRIDGLTLHPNEQTHAATLALPQYTVYLLNKYSPAFRAVLPHRYGWIIDTNPAHFACCHHHFWRMWANYLGVLTPQGQIVTCQRGMNASQADCGWTMTYGDLLRLEERFPVQVAPLTDGVYGIQPRDTAPVRRRRVAA
;
A
#
# COMPACT_ATOMS: atom_id res chain seq x y z
N MET A 1 -17.66 20.58 17.94
CA MET A 1 -17.44 19.28 17.26
C MET A 1 -16.11 18.77 17.74
N THR A 2 -16.06 17.64 18.40
CA THR A 2 -14.85 17.07 18.95
C THR A 2 -13.97 16.52 17.82
N HIS A 3 -12.68 16.52 18.00
CA HIS A 3 -11.68 16.00 17.04
C HIS A 3 -12.01 14.56 16.60
N GLU A 4 -12.50 13.72 17.50
CA GLU A 4 -12.94 12.35 17.29
C GLU A 4 -14.03 12.21 16.20
N SER A 5 -15.03 13.09 16.19
CA SER A 5 -16.11 13.06 15.20
C SER A 5 -15.61 13.28 13.78
N ARG A 6 -14.54 14.07 13.57
CA ARG A 6 -13.97 14.35 12.23
C ARG A 6 -13.22 13.16 11.67
N THR A 7 -12.40 12.50 12.47
CA THR A 7 -11.59 11.36 12.01
C THR A 7 -12.47 10.18 11.63
N TYR A 8 -13.49 9.89 12.43
CA TYR A 8 -14.44 8.82 12.16
C TYR A 8 -15.26 9.10 10.88
N THR A 9 -15.73 10.31 10.71
CA THR A 9 -16.47 10.73 9.50
C THR A 9 -15.60 10.59 8.26
N THR A 10 -14.30 10.89 8.39
CA THR A 10 -13.35 10.83 7.29
C THR A 10 -13.03 9.40 6.87
N ALA A 11 -12.82 8.49 7.82
CA ALA A 11 -12.61 7.07 7.52
C ALA A 11 -13.84 6.47 6.82
N ARG A 12 -15.05 6.83 7.22
CA ARG A 12 -16.30 6.41 6.58
C ARG A 12 -16.46 6.95 5.17
N ALA A 13 -15.96 8.14 4.86
CA ALA A 13 -16.05 8.72 3.51
C ALA A 13 -15.36 7.85 2.44
N PHE A 14 -14.42 7.00 2.82
CA PHE A 14 -13.73 6.07 1.92
C PHE A 14 -14.27 4.63 1.99
N CYS A 15 -15.20 4.36 2.90
CA CYS A 15 -15.91 3.09 2.92
C CYS A 15 -16.81 3.00 1.68
N GLY A 16 -16.98 1.78 1.14
CA GLY A 16 -17.77 1.56 -0.06
C GLY A 16 -19.22 2.04 0.00
N HIS A 17 -19.76 2.23 1.21
CA HIS A 17 -21.09 2.77 1.43
C HIS A 17 -21.14 4.31 1.36
N HIS A 18 -20.01 4.99 1.48
CA HIS A 18 -19.92 6.44 1.55
C HIS A 18 -18.84 7.04 0.63
N ALA A 19 -18.25 6.22 -0.25
CA ALA A 19 -17.20 6.68 -1.14
C ALA A 19 -17.71 7.79 -2.06
N GLN A 20 -17.16 8.99 -1.89
CA GLN A 20 -17.35 10.07 -2.85
C GLN A 20 -16.29 9.94 -3.94
N PRO A 21 -16.66 9.91 -5.23
CA PRO A 21 -15.71 9.94 -6.32
C PRO A 21 -14.81 11.17 -6.22
N GLY A 22 -13.51 10.98 -6.40
CA GLY A 22 -12.52 12.09 -6.43
C GLY A 22 -11.99 12.56 -5.08
N VAL A 23 -12.45 12.03 -3.94
CA VAL A 23 -11.82 12.34 -2.65
C VAL A 23 -10.48 11.62 -2.54
N THR A 24 -9.41 12.38 -2.57
CA THR A 24 -8.02 11.87 -2.56
C THR A 24 -7.31 12.11 -1.22
N GLN A 25 -7.85 12.99 -0.38
CA GLN A 25 -7.25 13.42 0.89
C GLN A 25 -8.15 13.04 2.06
N VAL A 26 -7.53 12.79 3.21
CA VAL A 26 -8.21 12.61 4.50
C VAL A 26 -7.94 13.85 5.35
N PRO A 27 -8.96 14.67 5.65
CA PRO A 27 -8.78 15.81 6.57
C PRO A 27 -8.26 15.33 7.93
N GLY A 28 -7.24 16.00 8.45
CA GLY A 28 -6.61 15.65 9.72
C GLY A 28 -5.53 14.56 9.62
N ALA A 29 -5.14 14.12 8.42
CA ALA A 29 -3.93 13.33 8.25
C ALA A 29 -2.71 14.09 8.82
N LEU A 30 -1.85 13.39 9.55
CA LEU A 30 -0.63 13.97 10.11
C LEU A 30 0.40 14.17 9.00
N ASP A 31 1.12 15.29 9.06
CA ASP A 31 2.27 15.58 8.21
C ASP A 31 3.52 14.85 8.76
N TRP A 32 4.02 13.91 7.99
CA TRP A 32 5.21 13.13 8.34
C TRP A 32 6.47 13.57 7.56
N SER A 33 6.39 14.64 6.77
CA SER A 33 7.50 15.07 5.91
C SER A 33 8.79 15.38 6.69
N GLN A 34 8.68 15.80 7.95
CA GLN A 34 9.79 16.16 8.82
C GLN A 34 10.03 15.14 9.95
N GLN A 35 9.37 14.00 9.92
CA GLN A 35 9.54 12.95 10.94
C GLN A 35 10.63 11.97 10.54
N GLU A 36 11.18 11.26 11.52
CA GLU A 36 12.10 10.16 11.26
C GLU A 36 11.39 8.96 10.63
N THR A 37 12.15 8.14 9.90
CA THR A 37 11.66 6.85 9.38
C THR A 37 11.23 5.96 10.53
N THR A 38 10.00 5.49 10.49
CA THR A 38 9.44 4.66 11.55
C THR A 38 10.10 3.28 11.61
N PRO A 39 10.19 2.62 12.79
CA PRO A 39 10.80 1.30 12.93
C PRO A 39 10.11 0.21 12.10
N ASP A 40 8.82 0.33 11.81
CA ASP A 40 8.06 -0.56 10.95
C ASP A 40 8.47 -0.40 9.49
N GLN A 41 8.65 0.83 9.00
CA GLN A 41 9.19 1.07 7.67
C GLN A 41 10.64 0.61 7.55
N ALA A 42 11.49 0.90 8.53
CA ALA A 42 12.89 0.47 8.54
C ALA A 42 13.02 -1.07 8.45
N CYS A 43 12.09 -1.81 9.06
CA CYS A 43 12.05 -3.27 8.99
C CYS A 43 11.80 -3.76 7.55
N ILE A 44 10.88 -3.16 6.82
CA ILE A 44 10.63 -3.48 5.41
C ILE A 44 11.83 -3.08 4.54
N GLU A 45 12.40 -1.90 4.76
CA GLU A 45 13.57 -1.43 4.02
C GLU A 45 14.75 -2.37 4.15
N ALA A 46 15.02 -2.92 5.34
CA ALA A 46 16.07 -3.89 5.56
C ALA A 46 15.87 -5.17 4.72
N VAL A 47 14.65 -5.64 4.57
CA VAL A 47 14.33 -6.78 3.69
C VAL A 47 14.57 -6.40 2.22
N LEU A 48 14.07 -5.24 1.79
CA LEU A 48 14.21 -4.80 0.40
C LEU A 48 15.65 -4.61 -0.04
N GLU A 49 16.55 -4.23 0.88
CA GLU A 49 18.00 -4.17 0.61
C GLU A 49 18.55 -5.49 0.07
N THR A 50 17.99 -6.60 0.52
CA THR A 50 18.47 -7.95 0.16
C THR A 50 17.79 -8.53 -1.06
N VAL A 51 16.52 -8.17 -1.31
CA VAL A 51 15.69 -8.85 -2.34
C VAL A 51 15.35 -7.96 -3.53
N LEU A 52 15.42 -6.62 -3.41
CA LEU A 52 15.05 -5.71 -4.48
C LEU A 52 16.11 -5.74 -5.60
N LEU A 53 15.70 -6.17 -6.76
CA LEU A 53 16.58 -6.17 -7.96
C LEU A 53 16.62 -4.76 -8.60
N PRO A 54 17.74 -4.40 -9.26
CA PRO A 54 17.83 -3.17 -10.05
C PRO A 54 16.74 -3.09 -11.13
N GLY A 55 16.26 -1.88 -11.39
CA GLY A 55 15.24 -1.63 -12.40
C GLY A 55 13.81 -1.86 -11.94
N ALA A 56 13.57 -2.10 -10.65
CA ALA A 56 12.23 -2.30 -10.11
C ALA A 56 11.34 -1.06 -10.26
N ALA A 57 10.08 -1.27 -10.63
CA ALA A 57 9.02 -0.27 -10.51
C ALA A 57 8.29 -0.47 -9.17
N ILE A 58 8.26 0.56 -8.34
CA ILE A 58 7.79 0.49 -6.95
C ILE A 58 6.62 1.44 -6.73
N LEU A 59 5.59 0.98 -6.04
CA LEU A 59 4.55 1.81 -5.43
C LEU A 59 4.78 1.83 -3.91
N HIS A 60 5.05 3.02 -3.36
CA HIS A 60 5.23 3.22 -1.91
C HIS A 60 4.02 3.95 -1.32
N VAL A 61 3.31 3.29 -0.44
CA VAL A 61 2.08 3.80 0.19
C VAL A 61 2.39 4.39 1.55
N GLY A 62 2.08 5.68 1.73
CA GLY A 62 2.43 6.43 2.93
C GLY A 62 3.89 6.91 2.87
N VAL A 63 4.16 7.90 2.01
CA VAL A 63 5.54 8.32 1.71
C VAL A 63 6.26 9.03 2.87
N GLY A 64 5.50 9.66 3.78
CA GLY A 64 6.04 10.36 4.93
C GLY A 64 7.17 11.33 4.57
N ASN A 65 8.34 11.11 5.14
CA ASN A 65 9.55 11.91 4.92
C ASN A 65 10.28 11.59 3.60
N SER A 66 9.75 10.71 2.76
CA SER A 66 10.34 10.27 1.48
C SER A 66 11.73 9.64 1.56
N GLN A 67 12.23 9.27 2.74
CA GLN A 67 13.54 8.61 2.89
C GLN A 67 13.61 7.28 2.16
N PHE A 68 12.49 6.56 2.07
CA PHE A 68 12.39 5.36 1.24
C PHE A 68 12.82 5.64 -0.21
N ALA A 69 12.24 6.67 -0.83
CA ALA A 69 12.58 7.02 -2.20
C ALA A 69 14.05 7.42 -2.33
N HIS A 70 14.55 8.21 -1.39
CA HIS A 70 15.97 8.60 -1.37
C HIS A 70 16.90 7.38 -1.31
N ARG A 71 16.57 6.40 -0.49
CA ARG A 71 17.36 5.18 -0.30
C ARG A 71 17.36 4.26 -1.52
N PHE A 72 16.21 4.12 -2.18
CA PHE A 72 16.04 3.13 -3.24
C PHE A 72 16.05 3.72 -4.66
N ALA A 73 16.14 5.05 -4.82
CA ALA A 73 16.10 5.71 -6.12
C ALA A 73 17.15 5.14 -7.11
N ALA A 74 18.37 4.90 -6.67
CA ALA A 74 19.43 4.36 -7.54
C ALA A 74 19.17 2.93 -8.04
N ARG A 75 18.30 2.19 -7.38
CA ARG A 75 17.94 0.79 -7.72
C ARG A 75 16.62 0.68 -8.46
N ALA A 76 15.75 1.67 -8.35
CA ALA A 76 14.44 1.67 -8.96
C ALA A 76 14.47 2.34 -10.34
N SER A 77 13.74 1.76 -11.31
CA SER A 77 13.44 2.45 -12.57
C SER A 77 12.36 3.52 -12.37
N ARG A 78 11.52 3.34 -11.35
CA ARG A 78 10.43 4.22 -10.97
C ARG A 78 10.01 3.98 -9.53
N ILE A 79 9.71 5.06 -8.82
CA ILE A 79 9.02 5.03 -7.53
C ILE A 79 7.82 5.98 -7.62
N ASP A 80 6.62 5.43 -7.52
CA ASP A 80 5.41 6.22 -7.34
C ASP A 80 5.03 6.16 -5.86
N GLY A 81 4.83 7.32 -5.25
CA GLY A 81 4.48 7.46 -3.85
C GLY A 81 3.01 7.84 -3.68
N LEU A 82 2.36 7.37 -2.63
CA LEU A 82 1.03 7.82 -2.23
C LEU A 82 1.07 8.51 -0.88
N THR A 83 0.39 9.64 -0.78
CA THR A 83 0.16 10.32 0.48
C THR A 83 -1.25 10.90 0.56
N LEU A 84 -1.69 11.20 1.79
CA LEU A 84 -2.91 11.94 2.10
C LEU A 84 -2.62 13.38 2.50
N HIS A 85 -1.33 13.76 2.60
CA HIS A 85 -0.92 15.07 3.09
C HIS A 85 -0.19 15.90 2.02
N PRO A 86 -0.70 17.10 1.67
CA PRO A 86 -0.09 17.94 0.63
C PRO A 86 1.37 18.34 0.92
N ASN A 87 1.74 18.54 2.20
CA ASN A 87 3.12 18.89 2.56
C ASN A 87 4.10 17.75 2.25
N GLU A 88 3.71 16.49 2.43
CA GLU A 88 4.55 15.35 2.08
C GLU A 88 4.80 15.29 0.57
N GLN A 89 3.78 15.60 -0.24
CA GLN A 89 3.94 15.70 -1.70
C GLN A 89 4.87 16.86 -2.08
N THR A 90 4.70 18.00 -1.44
CA THR A 90 5.57 19.18 -1.66
C THR A 90 7.01 18.88 -1.26
N HIS A 91 7.21 18.25 -0.08
CA HIS A 91 8.53 17.82 0.39
C HIS A 91 9.17 16.84 -0.61
N ALA A 92 8.46 15.83 -1.07
CA ALA A 92 8.95 14.88 -2.05
C ALA A 92 9.45 15.55 -3.34
N ALA A 93 8.75 16.59 -3.81
CA ALA A 93 9.16 17.35 -5.00
C ALA A 93 10.50 18.09 -4.80
N THR A 94 10.85 18.49 -3.57
CA THR A 94 12.14 19.14 -3.28
C THR A 94 13.34 18.23 -3.41
N LEU A 95 13.14 16.90 -3.36
CA LEU A 95 14.24 15.93 -3.46
C LEU A 95 14.83 15.83 -4.87
N ALA A 96 14.14 16.36 -5.87
CA ALA A 96 14.59 16.38 -7.27
C ALA A 96 15.04 14.99 -7.81
N LEU A 97 14.37 13.94 -7.40
CA LEU A 97 14.60 12.56 -7.87
C LEU A 97 13.76 12.32 -9.15
N PRO A 98 14.37 12.19 -10.34
CA PRO A 98 13.64 12.16 -11.61
C PRO A 98 12.70 10.97 -11.77
N GLN A 99 12.98 9.85 -11.09
CA GLN A 99 12.15 8.64 -11.11
C GLN A 99 11.10 8.59 -9.98
N TYR A 100 10.98 9.65 -9.17
CA TYR A 100 10.07 9.70 -8.03
C TYR A 100 8.91 10.65 -8.28
N THR A 101 7.69 10.15 -8.19
CA THR A 101 6.46 10.95 -8.32
C THR A 101 5.52 10.63 -7.15
N VAL A 102 4.98 11.64 -6.50
CA VAL A 102 4.04 11.47 -5.38
C VAL A 102 2.65 11.96 -5.74
N TYR A 103 1.65 11.11 -5.49
CA TYR A 103 0.24 11.36 -5.73
C TYR A 103 -0.49 11.60 -4.41
N LEU A 104 -1.34 12.62 -4.38
CA LEU A 104 -2.36 12.77 -3.35
C LEU A 104 -3.49 11.81 -3.65
N LEU A 105 -3.43 10.61 -3.07
CA LEU A 105 -4.37 9.53 -3.38
C LEU A 105 -4.57 8.62 -2.18
N ASN A 106 -5.83 8.37 -1.86
CA ASN A 106 -6.18 7.39 -0.84
C ASN A 106 -6.17 5.97 -1.41
N LYS A 107 -5.53 5.03 -0.71
CA LYS A 107 -5.43 3.62 -1.11
C LYS A 107 -6.80 2.91 -1.24
N TYR A 108 -7.84 3.44 -0.60
CA TYR A 108 -9.22 2.93 -0.69
C TYR A 108 -10.04 3.61 -1.81
N SER A 109 -9.47 4.57 -2.52
CA SER A 109 -10.19 5.33 -3.55
C SER A 109 -10.69 4.44 -4.68
N PRO A 110 -11.91 4.61 -5.17
CA PRO A 110 -12.37 3.98 -6.40
C PRO A 110 -11.58 4.44 -7.64
N ALA A 111 -10.99 5.64 -7.59
CA ALA A 111 -10.16 6.19 -8.67
C ALA A 111 -8.72 5.64 -8.67
N PHE A 112 -8.34 4.77 -7.71
CA PHE A 112 -6.97 4.31 -7.51
C PHE A 112 -6.30 3.84 -8.81
N ARG A 113 -6.97 2.95 -9.56
CA ARG A 113 -6.44 2.40 -10.82
C ARG A 113 -6.44 3.37 -11.99
N ALA A 114 -7.31 4.38 -11.95
CA ALA A 114 -7.36 5.40 -12.99
C ALA A 114 -6.28 6.46 -12.81
N VAL A 115 -5.91 6.75 -11.56
CA VAL A 115 -4.87 7.72 -11.21
C VAL A 115 -3.47 7.13 -11.38
N LEU A 116 -3.30 5.84 -11.09
CA LEU A 116 -2.01 5.15 -11.19
C LEU A 116 -1.90 4.44 -12.55
N PRO A 117 -1.21 5.05 -13.54
CA PRO A 117 -1.22 4.55 -14.93
C PRO A 117 -0.28 3.37 -15.15
N HIS A 118 0.54 3.00 -14.15
CA HIS A 118 1.59 2.01 -14.28
C HIS A 118 1.27 0.69 -13.58
N ARG A 119 2.05 -0.34 -13.92
CA ARG A 119 2.12 -1.60 -13.19
C ARG A 119 3.41 -1.64 -12.39
N TYR A 120 3.34 -2.21 -11.19
CA TYR A 120 4.45 -2.23 -10.24
C TYR A 120 4.91 -3.66 -9.99
N GLY A 121 6.23 -3.84 -9.95
CA GLY A 121 6.83 -5.07 -9.47
C GLY A 121 6.76 -5.19 -7.96
N TRP A 122 6.73 -4.04 -7.26
CA TRP A 122 6.68 -3.98 -5.81
C TRP A 122 5.65 -2.95 -5.34
N ILE A 123 4.87 -3.33 -4.34
CA ILE A 123 3.99 -2.42 -3.61
C ILE A 123 4.35 -2.51 -2.14
N ILE A 124 4.70 -1.37 -1.54
CA ILE A 124 5.11 -1.28 -0.15
C ILE A 124 4.04 -0.52 0.62
N ASP A 125 3.39 -1.16 1.57
CA ASP A 125 2.45 -0.54 2.49
C ASP A 125 2.79 -0.95 3.92
N THR A 126 3.45 -0.06 4.63
CA THR A 126 3.87 -0.28 6.00
C THR A 126 2.68 -0.38 6.95
N ASN A 127 1.63 0.40 6.70
CA ASN A 127 0.47 0.54 7.57
C ASN A 127 -0.85 0.19 6.84
N PRO A 128 -1.05 -1.07 6.41
CA PRO A 128 -2.20 -1.42 5.57
C PRO A 128 -3.56 -1.26 6.28
N ALA A 129 -3.61 -1.34 7.61
CA ALA A 129 -4.84 -1.10 8.38
C ALA A 129 -5.17 0.40 8.56
N HIS A 130 -4.23 1.30 8.30
CA HIS A 130 -4.40 2.72 8.58
C HIS A 130 -5.58 3.32 7.79
N PHE A 131 -6.44 4.06 8.48
CA PHE A 131 -7.71 4.62 7.99
C PHE A 131 -8.77 3.59 7.57
N ALA A 132 -8.54 2.29 7.73
CA ALA A 132 -9.58 1.29 7.55
C ALA A 132 -10.56 1.31 8.73
N CYS A 133 -11.85 1.26 8.46
CA CYS A 133 -12.90 1.18 9.49
C CYS A 133 -13.70 -0.12 9.41
N CYS A 134 -13.44 -0.96 8.43
CA CYS A 134 -14.19 -2.21 8.21
C CYS A 134 -13.54 -3.10 7.16
N HIS A 135 -13.99 -4.35 7.09
CA HIS A 135 -13.55 -5.30 6.06
C HIS A 135 -13.76 -4.83 4.62
N HIS A 136 -14.69 -3.91 4.39
CA HIS A 136 -14.90 -3.36 3.05
C HIS A 136 -13.70 -2.54 2.57
N HIS A 137 -13.08 -1.75 3.43
CA HIS A 137 -11.81 -1.07 3.15
C HIS A 137 -10.70 -2.08 2.86
N PHE A 138 -10.59 -3.10 3.70
CA PHE A 138 -9.62 -4.18 3.53
C PHE A 138 -9.69 -4.79 2.13
N TRP A 139 -10.87 -5.28 1.71
CA TRP A 139 -11.02 -5.92 0.41
C TRP A 139 -10.80 -4.97 -0.76
N ARG A 140 -11.25 -3.72 -0.64
CA ARG A 140 -11.04 -2.71 -1.68
C ARG A 140 -9.56 -2.38 -1.87
N MET A 141 -8.83 -2.16 -0.81
CA MET A 141 -7.39 -1.88 -0.86
C MET A 141 -6.63 -2.98 -1.57
N TRP A 142 -6.85 -4.24 -1.17
CA TRP A 142 -6.18 -5.36 -1.80
C TRP A 142 -6.57 -5.53 -3.27
N ALA A 143 -7.84 -5.34 -3.61
CA ALA A 143 -8.28 -5.32 -5.01
C ALA A 143 -7.61 -4.20 -5.82
N ASN A 144 -7.40 -3.02 -5.21
CA ASN A 144 -6.68 -1.91 -5.83
C ASN A 144 -5.21 -2.28 -6.08
N TYR A 145 -4.51 -2.79 -5.07
CA TYR A 145 -3.11 -3.18 -5.17
C TYR A 145 -2.91 -4.28 -6.22
N LEU A 146 -3.65 -5.36 -6.14
CA LEU A 146 -3.59 -6.45 -7.12
C LEU A 146 -3.93 -5.97 -8.53
N GLY A 147 -4.78 -4.95 -8.64
CA GLY A 147 -5.14 -4.35 -9.93
C GLY A 147 -4.01 -3.61 -10.63
N VAL A 148 -2.97 -3.16 -9.89
CA VAL A 148 -1.79 -2.44 -10.42
C VAL A 148 -0.48 -3.23 -10.23
N LEU A 149 -0.53 -4.41 -9.63
CA LEU A 149 0.61 -5.30 -9.48
C LEU A 149 0.90 -6.03 -10.78
N THR A 150 2.17 -6.26 -11.10
CA THR A 150 2.57 -7.17 -12.20
C THR A 150 2.29 -8.63 -11.82
N PRO A 151 2.18 -9.57 -12.79
CA PRO A 151 1.96 -10.99 -12.49
C PRO A 151 3.03 -11.61 -11.58
N GLN A 152 4.27 -11.15 -11.64
CA GLN A 152 5.39 -11.60 -10.81
C GLN A 152 5.71 -10.62 -9.68
N GLY A 153 4.82 -9.64 -9.47
CA GLY A 153 5.03 -8.60 -8.47
C GLY A 153 4.76 -9.08 -7.05
N GLN A 154 5.20 -8.28 -6.11
CA GLN A 154 5.04 -8.57 -4.68
C GLN A 154 4.54 -7.35 -3.91
N ILE A 155 3.58 -7.56 -3.02
CA ILE A 155 3.17 -6.58 -2.03
C ILE A 155 3.89 -6.93 -0.73
N VAL A 156 4.47 -5.92 -0.06
CA VAL A 156 5.20 -6.11 1.20
C VAL A 156 4.59 -5.26 2.29
N THR A 157 4.39 -5.88 3.45
CA THR A 157 3.92 -5.22 4.67
C THR A 157 4.60 -5.82 5.89
N CYS A 158 4.45 -5.20 7.06
CA CYS A 158 4.99 -5.75 8.29
C CYS A 158 3.96 -5.79 9.42
N GLN A 159 4.16 -6.71 10.37
CA GLN A 159 3.24 -6.95 11.48
C GLN A 159 3.09 -5.73 12.39
N ARG A 160 4.15 -4.98 12.62
CA ARG A 160 4.14 -3.77 13.42
C ARG A 160 3.17 -2.74 12.85
N GLY A 161 3.29 -2.49 11.55
CA GLY A 161 2.43 -1.55 10.85
C GLY A 161 0.99 -2.05 10.68
N MET A 162 0.78 -3.36 10.54
CA MET A 162 -0.58 -3.94 10.51
C MET A 162 -1.33 -3.71 11.81
N ASN A 163 -0.62 -3.69 12.96
CA ASN A 163 -1.23 -3.43 14.26
C ASN A 163 -1.44 -1.94 14.54
N ALA A 164 -0.82 -1.05 13.73
CA ALA A 164 -1.05 0.38 13.84
C ALA A 164 -2.44 0.72 13.30
N SER A 165 -3.37 0.98 14.20
CA SER A 165 -4.67 1.55 13.85
C SER A 165 -4.72 3.00 14.27
N GLN A 166 -5.51 3.81 13.58
CA GLN A 166 -5.98 5.03 14.21
C GLN A 166 -6.96 4.65 15.31
N ALA A 167 -6.73 5.15 16.51
CA ALA A 167 -7.49 4.83 17.72
C ALA A 167 -9.02 4.92 17.55
N ASP A 168 -9.48 5.74 16.61
CA ASP A 168 -10.89 6.04 16.39
C ASP A 168 -11.66 4.98 15.59
N CYS A 169 -10.97 4.09 14.88
CA CYS A 169 -11.63 3.07 14.05
C CYS A 169 -11.70 1.71 14.73
N GLY A 170 -10.88 1.44 15.72
CA GLY A 170 -10.83 0.18 16.46
C GLY A 170 -10.50 -1.05 15.58
N TRP A 171 -10.14 -0.86 14.31
CA TRP A 171 -9.85 -1.95 13.40
C TRP A 171 -8.35 -2.10 13.18
N THR A 172 -7.85 -3.27 13.52
CA THR A 172 -6.46 -3.67 13.30
C THR A 172 -6.43 -4.86 12.36
N MET A 173 -5.30 -5.06 11.69
CA MET A 173 -5.05 -6.21 10.84
C MET A 173 -4.10 -7.18 11.52
N THR A 174 -4.38 -8.46 11.38
CA THR A 174 -3.53 -9.54 11.87
C THR A 174 -2.94 -10.33 10.70
N TYR A 175 -1.98 -11.19 10.98
CA TYR A 175 -1.49 -12.16 9.99
C TYR A 175 -2.61 -13.08 9.49
N GLY A 176 -3.55 -13.45 10.37
CA GLY A 176 -4.74 -14.22 9.99
C GLY A 176 -5.61 -13.51 8.94
N ASP A 177 -5.71 -12.17 9.02
CA ASP A 177 -6.42 -11.40 8.00
C ASP A 177 -5.68 -11.41 6.66
N LEU A 178 -4.35 -11.41 6.65
CA LEU A 178 -3.58 -11.59 5.42
C LEU A 178 -3.82 -12.96 4.78
N LEU A 179 -3.85 -14.03 5.56
CA LEU A 179 -4.12 -15.38 5.05
C LEU A 179 -5.50 -15.49 4.39
N ARG A 180 -6.49 -14.73 4.84
CA ARG A 180 -7.82 -14.66 4.19
C ARG A 180 -7.78 -14.11 2.77
N LEU A 181 -6.69 -13.44 2.36
CA LEU A 181 -6.51 -13.03 0.96
C LEU A 181 -6.46 -14.22 0.02
N GLU A 182 -5.89 -15.33 0.45
CA GLU A 182 -5.76 -16.56 -0.34
C GLU A 182 -7.10 -17.24 -0.63
N GLU A 183 -8.11 -16.96 0.21
CA GLU A 183 -9.47 -17.47 0.01
C GLU A 183 -10.22 -16.70 -1.09
N ARG A 184 -9.86 -15.45 -1.31
CA ARG A 184 -10.61 -14.53 -2.18
C ARG A 184 -9.86 -14.15 -3.46
N PHE A 185 -8.55 -14.15 -3.43
CA PHE A 185 -7.70 -13.77 -4.55
C PHE A 185 -6.74 -14.91 -4.87
N PRO A 186 -6.32 -15.06 -6.13
CA PRO A 186 -5.31 -16.04 -6.52
C PRO A 186 -3.90 -15.54 -6.10
N VAL A 187 -3.67 -15.46 -4.81
CA VAL A 187 -2.41 -15.01 -4.21
C VAL A 187 -1.86 -16.04 -3.24
N GLN A 188 -0.59 -15.90 -2.91
CA GLN A 188 0.08 -16.59 -1.81
C GLN A 188 0.61 -15.55 -0.84
N VAL A 189 0.42 -15.79 0.46
CA VAL A 189 0.96 -15.00 1.56
C VAL A 189 2.07 -15.79 2.22
N ALA A 190 3.26 -15.20 2.34
CA ALA A 190 4.41 -15.86 2.95
C ALA A 190 5.23 -14.88 3.80
N PRO A 191 5.86 -15.32 4.89
CA PRO A 191 6.86 -14.53 5.57
C PRO A 191 8.09 -14.38 4.67
N LEU A 192 8.61 -13.15 4.58
CA LEU A 192 9.91 -12.85 3.96
C LEU A 192 11.03 -12.92 5.00
N THR A 193 10.70 -12.48 6.21
CA THR A 193 11.49 -12.61 7.42
C THR A 193 10.56 -12.49 8.63
N ASP A 194 11.10 -12.52 9.85
CA ASP A 194 10.29 -12.34 11.06
C ASP A 194 9.54 -10.98 11.03
N GLY A 195 8.23 -11.06 11.10
CA GLY A 195 7.32 -9.91 11.09
C GLY A 195 7.22 -9.14 9.77
N VAL A 196 7.84 -9.58 8.66
CA VAL A 196 7.64 -9.00 7.32
C VAL A 196 7.04 -10.03 6.39
N TYR A 197 5.97 -9.65 5.72
CA TYR A 197 5.16 -10.54 4.88
C TYR A 197 5.14 -10.07 3.43
N GLY A 198 5.23 -11.04 2.52
CA GLY A 198 5.04 -10.87 1.09
C GLY A 198 3.72 -11.46 0.63
N ILE A 199 3.03 -10.78 -0.26
CA ILE A 199 1.83 -11.26 -0.93
C ILE A 199 2.12 -11.25 -2.42
N GLN A 200 2.04 -12.40 -3.07
CA GLN A 200 2.34 -12.59 -4.49
C GLN A 200 1.15 -13.21 -5.23
N PRO A 201 0.88 -12.84 -6.49
CA PRO A 201 -0.02 -13.61 -7.33
C PRO A 201 0.48 -15.07 -7.41
N ARG A 202 -0.45 -16.01 -7.30
CA ARG A 202 -0.14 -17.42 -7.62
C ARG A 202 0.00 -17.55 -9.14
N ASP A 203 1.02 -18.26 -9.58
CA ASP A 203 1.12 -18.64 -11.00
C ASP A 203 -0.12 -19.46 -11.36
N THR A 204 -1.08 -18.79 -11.99
CA THR A 204 -2.16 -19.48 -12.67
C THR A 204 -1.62 -19.98 -14.00
N ALA A 205 -0.77 -21.02 -13.97
CA ALA A 205 -0.50 -21.77 -15.19
C ALA A 205 -1.87 -22.17 -15.79
N PRO A 206 -2.15 -21.88 -17.05
CA PRO A 206 -3.41 -22.27 -17.64
C PRO A 206 -3.54 -23.79 -17.48
N VAL A 207 -4.53 -24.24 -16.71
CA VAL A 207 -4.89 -25.65 -16.63
C VAL A 207 -5.16 -26.06 -18.06
N ARG A 208 -4.18 -26.71 -18.70
CA ARG A 208 -4.36 -27.36 -19.99
C ARG A 208 -5.51 -28.34 -19.79
N ARG A 209 -6.73 -27.91 -20.14
CA ARG A 209 -7.84 -28.84 -20.29
C ARG A 209 -7.37 -29.91 -21.28
N ARG A 210 -6.97 -31.08 -20.77
CA ARG A 210 -6.80 -32.26 -21.61
C ARG A 210 -8.13 -32.41 -22.34
N ARG A 211 -8.13 -32.13 -23.64
CA ARG A 211 -9.20 -32.60 -24.51
C ARG A 211 -9.17 -34.11 -24.36
N VAL A 212 -10.15 -34.66 -23.67
CA VAL A 212 -10.46 -36.07 -23.74
C VAL A 212 -10.92 -36.24 -25.19
N ALA A 213 -10.07 -36.90 -26.00
CA ALA A 213 -10.45 -37.32 -27.35
C ALA A 213 -11.57 -38.36 -27.18
N ALA A 214 -12.69 -38.05 -27.78
CA ALA A 214 -13.81 -38.99 -27.94
C ALA A 214 -13.48 -40.05 -29.01
#